data_c9b1d3a1912f479b5a76a1590f0e8a9f
#
_entry.id   c9b1d3a1912f479b5a76a1590f0e8a9f
#
_cell.length_a   1.000
_cell.length_b   1.000
_cell.length_c   1.000
_cell.angle_alpha   90.00
_cell.angle_beta   90.00
_cell.angle_gamma   90.00
#
_symmetry.space_group_name_H-M   'P 1'
#
loop_
_entity.id
_entity.type
_entity.pdbx_description
1 polymer ?
#
loop_
_entity_poly.entity_id
_entity_poly.type
_entity_poly.pdbx_seq_one_letter_code
_entity_poly.pdbx_strand_id
1 'polypeptide(L)'
;RGLGDVYKRQKQIGSIFLFAWVALWPLSLAAVVPGDDDTRQMVKLNQVYQALDALYVDEVEMTPLVESAIRSMLAELDPHSAYIDAEEMTQVRESFDGEFSGIGIEFNLLRDTLIVVNTIAGGPAETVGLRPNDRIVEIDGHNAVGIKRIEVPKLLRGKNGTPVAVRVVRRGEKEPLAFRILRDKIPLNTIDAAYRIGDSVGYIKVNRFGRTTMEEFRNAYP
;
A
#
# COMPACT_ATOMS: atom_id res chain seq x y z
N ARG A 1 25.45 -23.70 65.85
CA ARG A 1 25.58 -22.57 64.90
C ARG A 1 24.58 -22.84 63.77
N GLY A 2 23.52 -22.03 63.79
CA GLY A 2 22.33 -22.32 63.01
C GLY A 2 22.39 -21.75 61.59
N LEU A 3 21.62 -22.37 60.71
CA LEU A 3 21.42 -22.02 59.26
C LEU A 3 21.07 -20.56 59.00
N GLY A 4 20.71 -19.76 60.03
CA GLY A 4 20.37 -18.32 59.91
C GLY A 4 21.53 -17.40 59.59
N ASP A 5 22.75 -17.75 59.99
CA ASP A 5 23.93 -16.89 59.78
C ASP A 5 24.48 -17.00 58.33
N VAL A 6 24.27 -18.13 57.67
CA VAL A 6 24.67 -18.31 56.26
C VAL A 6 23.76 -17.51 55.34
N TYR A 7 22.47 -17.41 55.65
CA TYR A 7 21.51 -16.66 54.84
C TYR A 7 21.68 -15.13 54.96
N LYS A 8 22.10 -14.63 56.10
CA LYS A 8 22.40 -13.20 56.26
C LYS A 8 23.66 -12.75 55.49
N ARG A 9 24.70 -13.58 55.46
CA ARG A 9 25.90 -13.33 54.65
C ARG A 9 25.63 -13.34 53.14
N GLN A 10 24.76 -14.24 52.69
CA GLN A 10 24.41 -14.32 51.27
C GLN A 10 23.61 -13.12 50.78
N LYS A 11 22.73 -12.55 51.60
CA LYS A 11 22.00 -11.31 51.27
C LYS A 11 22.92 -10.10 51.15
N GLN A 12 23.94 -9.97 52.02
CA GLN A 12 24.87 -8.85 51.93
C GLN A 12 25.79 -8.93 50.70
N ILE A 13 26.24 -10.12 50.33
CA ILE A 13 27.08 -10.31 49.13
C ILE A 13 26.27 -10.07 47.85
N GLY A 14 25.01 -10.55 47.80
CA GLY A 14 24.11 -10.34 46.64
C GLY A 14 23.76 -8.86 46.44
N SER A 15 23.59 -8.08 47.50
CA SER A 15 23.33 -6.63 47.40
C SER A 15 24.54 -5.83 46.90
N ILE A 16 25.76 -6.21 47.31
CA ILE A 16 26.98 -5.52 46.87
C ILE A 16 27.26 -5.81 45.38
N PHE A 17 26.99 -7.02 44.87
CA PHE A 17 27.15 -7.36 43.45
C PHE A 17 26.09 -6.68 42.59
N LEU A 18 24.86 -6.49 43.06
CA LEU A 18 23.81 -5.81 42.34
C LEU A 18 24.09 -4.30 42.19
N PHE A 19 24.62 -3.66 43.21
CA PHE A 19 25.02 -2.25 43.15
C PHE A 19 26.28 -2.04 42.27
N ALA A 20 27.24 -2.96 42.26
CA ALA A 20 28.40 -2.87 41.39
C ALA A 20 28.06 -3.04 39.90
N TRP A 21 27.05 -3.83 39.59
CA TRP A 21 26.57 -4.02 38.17
C TRP A 21 25.80 -2.83 37.63
N VAL A 22 25.03 -2.15 38.49
CA VAL A 22 24.30 -0.93 38.11
C VAL A 22 25.25 0.28 37.97
N ALA A 23 26.37 0.33 38.71
CA ALA A 23 27.36 1.39 38.60
C ALA A 23 28.29 1.28 37.38
N LEU A 24 28.38 0.10 36.74
CA LEU A 24 29.22 -0.12 35.56
C LEU A 24 28.46 -0.02 34.22
N TRP A 25 27.11 0.20 34.25
CA TRP A 25 26.29 0.32 33.06
C TRP A 25 26.32 1.68 32.34
N PRO A 26 26.77 2.81 32.88
CA PRO A 26 26.74 4.06 32.11
C PRO A 26 27.91 4.30 31.17
N LEU A 27 28.80 3.32 30.93
CA LEU A 27 30.01 3.58 30.14
C LEU A 27 30.03 3.04 28.70
N SER A 28 28.92 2.50 28.17
CA SER A 28 28.88 1.98 26.80
C SER A 28 27.74 2.49 25.92
N LEU A 29 26.96 3.49 26.34
CA LEU A 29 26.13 4.29 25.45
C LEU A 29 26.83 5.64 25.19
N ALA A 30 27.98 5.61 24.55
CA ALA A 30 28.37 6.73 23.70
C ALA A 30 27.42 6.67 22.49
N ALA A 31 26.11 7.00 22.71
CA ALA A 31 25.24 7.43 21.67
C ALA A 31 26.01 8.54 20.95
N VAL A 32 26.17 8.41 19.64
CA VAL A 32 26.51 9.53 18.77
C VAL A 32 25.50 10.61 19.15
N VAL A 33 25.91 11.55 20.00
CA VAL A 33 25.12 12.73 20.31
C VAL A 33 25.11 13.50 19.00
N PRO A 34 23.97 13.63 18.30
CA PRO A 34 23.88 14.51 17.15
C PRO A 34 24.42 15.88 17.59
N GLY A 35 25.14 16.58 16.71
CA GLY A 35 25.64 17.91 17.02
C GLY A 35 24.56 18.77 17.66
N ASP A 36 24.92 19.68 18.56
CA ASP A 36 23.98 20.46 19.37
C ASP A 36 22.88 21.15 18.55
N ASP A 37 23.17 21.47 17.29
CA ASP A 37 22.22 22.08 16.34
C ASP A 37 21.21 21.08 15.78
N ASP A 38 21.62 19.89 15.38
CA ASP A 38 20.72 18.83 14.88
C ASP A 38 19.70 18.41 15.95
N THR A 39 20.16 18.27 17.19
CA THR A 39 19.29 17.97 18.32
C THR A 39 18.25 19.06 18.54
N ARG A 40 18.64 20.33 18.42
CA ARG A 40 17.72 21.47 18.54
C ARG A 40 16.64 21.47 17.45
N GLN A 41 17.00 21.14 16.21
CA GLN A 41 16.03 21.08 15.12
C GLN A 41 15.01 19.94 15.31
N MET A 42 15.46 18.76 15.77
CA MET A 42 14.56 17.67 16.12
C MET A 42 13.62 18.02 17.29
N VAL A 43 14.15 18.68 18.34
CA VAL A 43 13.34 19.16 19.47
C VAL A 43 12.27 20.15 18.99
N LYS A 44 12.64 21.09 18.11
CA LYS A 44 11.71 22.05 17.52
C LYS A 44 10.58 21.37 16.77
N LEU A 45 10.91 20.41 15.91
CA LEU A 45 9.90 19.65 15.15
C LEU A 45 8.94 18.90 16.08
N ASN A 46 9.47 18.23 17.11
CA ASN A 46 8.67 17.55 18.10
C ASN A 46 7.77 18.49 18.91
N GLN A 47 8.26 19.68 19.26
CA GLN A 47 7.45 20.68 19.96
C GLN A 47 6.28 21.18 19.12
N VAL A 48 6.49 21.38 17.80
CA VAL A 48 5.41 21.74 16.89
C VAL A 48 4.39 20.60 16.80
N TYR A 49 4.84 19.36 16.66
CA TYR A 49 3.96 18.18 16.65
C TYR A 49 3.09 18.12 17.91
N GLN A 50 3.70 18.21 19.09
CA GLN A 50 2.98 18.16 20.37
C GLN A 50 2.03 19.36 20.55
N ALA A 51 2.42 20.55 20.09
CA ALA A 51 1.57 21.73 20.18
C ALA A 51 0.32 21.60 19.28
N LEU A 52 0.46 21.02 18.08
CA LEU A 52 -0.66 20.76 17.18
C LEU A 52 -1.62 19.73 17.79
N ASP A 53 -1.08 18.63 18.32
CA ASP A 53 -1.86 17.56 18.94
C ASP A 53 -2.63 18.03 20.19
N ALA A 54 -2.01 18.83 21.03
CA ALA A 54 -2.55 19.20 22.35
C ALA A 54 -3.29 20.55 22.39
N LEU A 55 -2.97 21.49 21.52
CA LEU A 55 -3.39 22.90 21.63
C LEU A 55 -4.17 23.41 20.43
N TYR A 56 -4.27 22.65 19.33
CA TYR A 56 -5.05 23.11 18.19
C TYR A 56 -6.54 23.13 18.54
N VAL A 57 -7.28 24.08 17.95
CA VAL A 57 -8.69 24.35 18.31
C VAL A 57 -9.63 23.23 17.89
N ASP A 58 -9.33 22.56 16.77
CA ASP A 58 -10.10 21.45 16.23
C ASP A 58 -9.32 20.14 16.39
N GLU A 59 -10.03 19.01 16.36
CA GLU A 59 -9.38 17.68 16.32
C GLU A 59 -8.59 17.51 15.01
N VAL A 60 -7.32 17.16 15.12
CA VAL A 60 -6.40 17.08 13.98
C VAL A 60 -5.99 15.65 13.70
N GLU A 61 -6.17 15.22 12.48
CA GLU A 61 -5.61 13.97 11.98
C GLU A 61 -4.09 14.10 11.80
N MET A 62 -3.32 13.58 12.76
CA MET A 62 -1.87 13.76 12.81
C MET A 62 -1.13 13.02 11.68
N THR A 63 -1.63 11.87 11.23
CA THR A 63 -0.98 11.06 10.17
C THR A 63 -0.80 11.84 8.87
N PRO A 64 -1.85 12.44 8.27
CA PRO A 64 -1.70 13.23 7.04
C PRO A 64 -0.77 14.45 7.21
N LEU A 65 -0.76 15.07 8.39
CA LEU A 65 0.13 16.21 8.65
C LEU A 65 1.60 15.79 8.68
N VAL A 66 1.92 14.69 9.35
CA VAL A 66 3.29 14.15 9.40
C VAL A 66 3.75 13.73 8.00
N GLU A 67 2.91 13.05 7.22
CA GLU A 67 3.24 12.67 5.84
C GLU A 67 3.46 13.90 4.95
N SER A 68 2.63 14.93 5.10
CA SER A 68 2.81 16.20 4.39
C SER A 68 4.13 16.88 4.74
N ALA A 69 4.50 16.89 6.03
CA ALA A 69 5.78 17.43 6.48
C ALA A 69 6.97 16.65 5.91
N ILE A 70 6.90 15.31 5.88
CA ILE A 70 7.93 14.45 5.28
C ILE A 70 8.07 14.74 3.79
N ARG A 71 6.96 14.81 3.04
CA ARG A 71 6.96 15.15 1.60
C ARG A 71 7.58 16.53 1.35
N SER A 72 7.25 17.51 2.20
CA SER A 72 7.81 18.86 2.09
C SER A 72 9.32 18.89 2.34
N MET A 73 9.81 18.17 3.35
CA MET A 73 11.24 18.07 3.62
C MET A 73 12.00 17.41 2.47
N LEU A 74 11.45 16.35 1.89
CA LEU A 74 12.08 15.65 0.77
C LEU A 74 12.05 16.47 -0.54
N ALA A 75 11.03 17.32 -0.73
CA ALA A 75 10.93 18.20 -1.89
C ALA A 75 12.05 19.26 -1.94
N GLU A 76 12.66 19.59 -0.82
CA GLU A 76 13.82 20.50 -0.75
C GLU A 76 15.16 19.82 -1.13
N LEU A 77 15.16 18.47 -1.32
CA LEU A 77 16.35 17.72 -1.67
C LEU A 77 16.47 17.61 -3.20
N ASP A 78 16.45 16.41 -3.71
CA ASP A 78 16.57 16.13 -5.14
C ASP A 78 15.29 15.51 -5.71
N PRO A 79 15.08 15.53 -7.04
CA PRO A 79 13.86 15.01 -7.65
C PRO A 79 13.64 13.49 -7.49
N HIS A 80 14.65 12.76 -7.02
CA HIS A 80 14.57 11.31 -6.80
C HIS A 80 14.21 10.96 -5.35
N SER A 81 14.27 11.93 -4.45
CA SER A 81 13.88 11.77 -3.06
C SER A 81 12.36 11.88 -2.92
N ALA A 82 11.70 10.75 -2.73
CA ALA A 82 10.25 10.68 -2.63
C ALA A 82 9.81 9.85 -1.41
N TYR A 83 8.76 10.29 -0.74
CA TYR A 83 8.07 9.51 0.27
C TYR A 83 6.96 8.70 -0.38
N ILE A 84 6.99 7.40 -0.16
CA ILE A 84 5.96 6.45 -0.59
C ILE A 84 5.24 6.00 0.66
N ASP A 85 3.97 6.32 0.80
CA ASP A 85 3.18 5.87 1.95
C ASP A 85 2.84 4.36 1.87
N ALA A 86 2.21 3.83 2.91
CA ALA A 86 1.91 2.40 3.01
C ALA A 86 0.92 1.92 1.93
N GLU A 87 -0.02 2.77 1.52
CA GLU A 87 -0.99 2.47 0.45
C GLU A 87 -0.29 2.48 -0.92
N GLU A 88 0.50 3.52 -1.20
CA GLU A 88 1.31 3.62 -2.42
C GLU A 88 2.33 2.48 -2.52
N MET A 89 2.96 2.08 -1.40
CA MET A 89 3.91 0.96 -1.36
C MET A 89 3.23 -0.37 -1.75
N THR A 90 1.97 -0.55 -1.39
CA THR A 90 1.22 -1.73 -1.81
C THR A 90 1.05 -1.76 -3.32
N GLN A 91 0.71 -0.63 -3.96
CA GLN A 91 0.59 -0.52 -5.41
C GLN A 91 1.93 -0.73 -6.13
N VAL A 92 3.01 -0.21 -5.56
CA VAL A 92 4.37 -0.43 -6.08
C VAL A 92 4.71 -1.92 -6.05
N ARG A 93 4.46 -2.61 -4.93
CA ARG A 93 4.68 -4.06 -4.83
C ARG A 93 3.85 -4.86 -5.82
N GLU A 94 2.55 -4.59 -5.93
CA GLU A 94 1.68 -5.22 -6.92
C GLU A 94 2.21 -5.04 -8.35
N SER A 95 2.69 -3.84 -8.68
CA SER A 95 3.28 -3.56 -9.98
C SER A 95 4.55 -4.38 -10.24
N PHE A 96 5.40 -4.57 -9.23
CA PHE A 96 6.61 -5.40 -9.34
C PHE A 96 6.30 -6.90 -9.36
N ASP A 97 5.35 -7.35 -8.56
CA ASP A 97 4.96 -8.76 -8.48
C ASP A 97 4.21 -9.21 -9.74
N GLY A 98 3.73 -8.26 -10.55
CA GLY A 98 3.04 -8.54 -11.80
C GLY A 98 1.60 -9.04 -11.59
N GLU A 99 1.03 -8.82 -10.41
CA GLU A 99 -0.36 -9.17 -10.10
C GLU A 99 -0.95 -8.22 -9.05
N PHE A 100 -2.25 -8.01 -9.09
CA PHE A 100 -2.99 -7.34 -8.01
C PHE A 100 -4.26 -8.13 -7.68
N SER A 101 -4.81 -7.90 -6.48
CA SER A 101 -6.07 -8.54 -6.09
C SER A 101 -7.26 -7.60 -6.32
N GLY A 102 -8.23 -8.08 -7.09
CA GLY A 102 -9.41 -7.29 -7.45
C GLY A 102 -10.43 -8.07 -8.27
N ILE A 103 -11.32 -7.36 -8.95
CA ILE A 103 -12.39 -7.96 -9.75
C ILE A 103 -12.02 -8.20 -11.23
N GLY A 104 -10.91 -7.66 -11.72
CA GLY A 104 -10.44 -7.86 -13.09
C GLY A 104 -11.25 -7.12 -14.14
N ILE A 105 -11.37 -5.80 -14.04
CA ILE A 105 -11.97 -4.92 -15.05
C ILE A 105 -11.03 -3.77 -15.42
N GLU A 106 -11.12 -3.36 -16.67
CA GLU A 106 -10.70 -2.04 -17.11
C GLU A 106 -11.91 -1.12 -17.08
N PHE A 107 -11.75 0.08 -16.54
CA PHE A 107 -12.86 1.01 -16.39
C PHE A 107 -12.51 2.42 -16.86
N ASN A 108 -13.53 3.17 -17.17
CA ASN A 108 -13.44 4.61 -17.39
C ASN A 108 -14.59 5.34 -16.70
N LEU A 109 -14.42 6.63 -16.47
CA LEU A 109 -15.49 7.52 -15.98
C LEU A 109 -16.04 8.31 -17.17
N LEU A 110 -17.32 8.15 -17.45
CA LEU A 110 -18.02 8.90 -18.47
C LEU A 110 -19.27 9.56 -17.89
N ARG A 111 -19.27 10.91 -17.84
CA ARG A 111 -20.38 11.70 -17.26
C ARG A 111 -20.75 11.18 -15.87
N ASP A 112 -19.84 11.24 -14.94
CA ASP A 112 -20.01 10.84 -13.53
C ASP A 112 -20.36 9.36 -13.30
N THR A 113 -20.30 8.52 -14.33
CA THR A 113 -20.64 7.10 -14.23
C THR A 113 -19.42 6.23 -14.52
N LEU A 114 -19.21 5.24 -13.68
CA LEU A 114 -18.18 4.21 -13.83
C LEU A 114 -18.63 3.19 -14.89
N ILE A 115 -17.90 3.12 -16.00
CA ILE A 115 -18.19 2.21 -17.11
C ILE A 115 -17.11 1.14 -17.21
N VAL A 116 -17.54 -0.09 -17.33
CA VAL A 116 -16.66 -1.22 -17.69
C VAL A 116 -16.26 -1.07 -19.15
N VAL A 117 -14.96 -0.85 -19.40
CA VAL A 117 -14.41 -0.81 -20.76
C VAL A 117 -14.19 -2.23 -21.25
N ASN A 118 -13.57 -3.06 -20.39
CA ASN A 118 -13.28 -4.46 -20.69
C ASN A 118 -13.22 -5.28 -19.40
N THR A 119 -13.38 -6.58 -19.52
CA THR A 119 -13.09 -7.56 -18.46
C THR A 119 -11.79 -8.27 -18.79
N ILE A 120 -11.00 -8.58 -17.77
CA ILE A 120 -9.79 -9.40 -17.93
C ILE A 120 -10.23 -10.84 -18.21
N ALA A 121 -9.71 -11.42 -19.29
CA ALA A 121 -10.05 -12.78 -19.70
C ALA A 121 -9.74 -13.80 -18.60
N GLY A 122 -10.71 -14.66 -18.28
CA GLY A 122 -10.64 -15.61 -17.18
C GLY A 122 -10.72 -14.98 -15.77
N GLY A 123 -10.91 -13.67 -15.69
CA GLY A 123 -11.00 -12.96 -14.42
C GLY A 123 -12.35 -13.08 -13.72
N PRO A 124 -12.43 -12.68 -12.43
CA PRO A 124 -13.64 -12.80 -11.62
C PRO A 124 -14.86 -12.08 -12.19
N ALA A 125 -14.67 -10.89 -12.74
CA ALA A 125 -15.76 -10.11 -13.33
C ALA A 125 -16.35 -10.77 -14.58
N GLU A 126 -15.51 -11.33 -15.43
CA GLU A 126 -15.95 -12.08 -16.61
C GLU A 126 -16.73 -13.33 -16.21
N THR A 127 -16.22 -14.07 -15.22
CA THR A 127 -16.83 -15.32 -14.71
C THR A 127 -18.26 -15.11 -14.22
N VAL A 128 -18.54 -13.97 -13.55
CA VAL A 128 -19.91 -13.66 -13.10
C VAL A 128 -20.79 -13.02 -14.18
N GLY A 129 -20.23 -12.75 -15.39
CA GLY A 129 -20.97 -12.22 -16.52
C GLY A 129 -21.06 -10.69 -16.59
N LEU A 130 -20.14 -9.97 -15.95
CA LEU A 130 -19.93 -8.55 -16.26
C LEU A 130 -19.51 -8.40 -17.72
N ARG A 131 -19.92 -7.32 -18.37
CA ARG A 131 -19.66 -7.09 -19.78
C ARG A 131 -19.14 -5.69 -20.06
N PRO A 132 -18.41 -5.48 -21.15
CA PRO A 132 -18.12 -4.15 -21.66
C PRO A 132 -19.39 -3.32 -21.82
N ASN A 133 -19.30 -2.03 -21.48
CA ASN A 133 -20.40 -1.05 -21.42
C ASN A 133 -21.38 -1.21 -20.25
N ASP A 134 -21.18 -2.14 -19.32
CA ASP A 134 -21.91 -2.11 -18.04
C ASP A 134 -21.56 -0.85 -17.28
N ARG A 135 -22.57 -0.19 -16.73
CA ARG A 135 -22.42 1.01 -15.90
C ARG A 135 -22.57 0.64 -14.43
N ILE A 136 -21.49 0.67 -13.70
CA ILE A 136 -21.51 0.38 -12.25
C ILE A 136 -22.09 1.60 -11.55
N VAL A 137 -23.23 1.40 -10.86
CA VAL A 137 -23.97 2.45 -10.14
C VAL A 137 -23.89 2.28 -8.63
N GLU A 138 -23.49 1.10 -8.15
CA GLU A 138 -23.34 0.83 -6.71
C GLU A 138 -22.24 -0.21 -6.48
N ILE A 139 -21.46 0.00 -5.41
CA ILE A 139 -20.38 -0.92 -4.95
C ILE A 139 -20.55 -1.11 -3.45
N ASP A 140 -20.77 -2.34 -2.98
CA ASP A 140 -20.98 -2.71 -1.57
C ASP A 140 -22.03 -1.82 -0.85
N GLY A 141 -23.12 -1.48 -1.56
CA GLY A 141 -24.20 -0.62 -1.03
C GLY A 141 -23.93 0.90 -1.13
N HIS A 142 -22.74 1.30 -1.60
CA HIS A 142 -22.39 2.70 -1.77
C HIS A 142 -22.68 3.15 -3.20
N ASN A 143 -23.29 4.33 -3.35
CA ASN A 143 -23.52 4.92 -4.66
C ASN A 143 -22.19 5.20 -5.38
N ALA A 144 -22.03 4.64 -6.58
CA ALA A 144 -20.84 4.81 -7.42
C ALA A 144 -21.01 5.90 -8.51
N VAL A 145 -22.16 6.58 -8.55
CA VAL A 145 -22.35 7.71 -9.47
C VAL A 145 -21.68 8.96 -8.89
N GLY A 146 -20.82 9.61 -9.66
CA GLY A 146 -20.04 10.75 -9.21
C GLY A 146 -18.75 10.39 -8.46
N ILE A 147 -18.40 9.12 -8.39
CA ILE A 147 -17.18 8.64 -7.72
C ILE A 147 -15.93 9.18 -8.42
N LYS A 148 -14.91 9.54 -7.64
CA LYS A 148 -13.63 9.94 -8.19
C LYS A 148 -12.83 8.73 -8.68
N ARG A 149 -12.07 8.93 -9.76
CA ARG A 149 -11.27 7.85 -10.36
C ARG A 149 -10.33 7.15 -9.36
N ILE A 150 -9.77 7.89 -8.42
CA ILE A 150 -8.84 7.38 -7.40
C ILE A 150 -9.54 6.51 -6.34
N GLU A 151 -10.85 6.68 -6.15
CA GLU A 151 -11.63 5.93 -5.16
C GLU A 151 -12.06 4.56 -5.68
N VAL A 152 -12.20 4.42 -7.01
CA VAL A 152 -12.68 3.17 -7.64
C VAL A 152 -11.78 1.97 -7.29
N PRO A 153 -10.46 2.03 -7.43
CA PRO A 153 -9.59 0.93 -7.02
C PRO A 153 -9.71 0.58 -5.53
N LYS A 154 -9.90 1.57 -4.66
CA LYS A 154 -10.03 1.34 -3.20
C LYS A 154 -11.25 0.48 -2.85
N LEU A 155 -12.32 0.59 -3.63
CA LEU A 155 -13.55 -0.18 -3.43
C LEU A 155 -13.51 -1.54 -4.13
N LEU A 156 -12.97 -1.60 -5.35
CA LEU A 156 -12.99 -2.82 -6.18
C LEU A 156 -11.84 -3.77 -5.88
N ARG A 157 -10.68 -3.27 -5.44
CA ARG A 157 -9.55 -4.10 -4.97
C ARG A 157 -9.79 -4.54 -3.53
N GLY A 158 -8.95 -5.44 -3.05
CA GLY A 158 -8.97 -5.92 -1.67
C GLY A 158 -8.34 -7.29 -1.55
N LYS A 159 -8.43 -7.88 -0.37
CA LYS A 159 -7.83 -9.19 -0.10
C LYS A 159 -8.42 -10.28 -1.00
N ASN A 160 -7.55 -11.12 -1.55
CA ASN A 160 -7.98 -12.27 -2.36
C ASN A 160 -9.01 -13.15 -1.63
N GLY A 161 -10.02 -13.61 -2.37
CA GLY A 161 -11.13 -14.42 -1.85
C GLY A 161 -12.21 -13.63 -1.11
N THR A 162 -12.08 -12.31 -0.93
CA THR A 162 -13.15 -11.49 -0.34
C THR A 162 -14.19 -11.10 -1.37
N PRO A 163 -15.50 -11.12 -1.04
CA PRO A 163 -16.54 -10.71 -1.96
C PRO A 163 -16.64 -9.20 -2.07
N VAL A 164 -17.09 -8.72 -3.22
CA VAL A 164 -17.60 -7.37 -3.45
C VAL A 164 -18.92 -7.47 -4.23
N ALA A 165 -19.92 -6.70 -3.82
CA ALA A 165 -21.19 -6.61 -4.49
C ALA A 165 -21.19 -5.40 -5.43
N VAL A 166 -21.58 -5.57 -6.68
CA VAL A 166 -21.73 -4.47 -7.63
C VAL A 166 -23.12 -4.51 -8.27
N ARG A 167 -23.72 -3.35 -8.45
CA ARG A 167 -24.93 -3.20 -9.24
C ARG A 167 -24.63 -2.41 -10.50
N VAL A 168 -25.11 -2.91 -11.62
CA VAL A 168 -24.84 -2.31 -12.92
C VAL A 168 -26.13 -2.04 -13.68
N VAL A 169 -26.14 -0.96 -14.42
CA VAL A 169 -27.15 -0.68 -15.45
C VAL A 169 -26.60 -1.13 -16.79
N ARG A 170 -27.31 -2.06 -17.44
CA ARG A 170 -26.95 -2.62 -18.74
C ARG A 170 -27.96 -2.20 -19.79
N ARG A 171 -27.49 -1.80 -20.95
CA ARG A 171 -28.37 -1.44 -22.06
C ARG A 171 -29.21 -2.65 -22.50
N GLY A 172 -30.51 -2.49 -22.53
CA GLY A 172 -31.48 -3.53 -22.87
C GLY A 172 -32.11 -4.24 -21.68
N GLU A 173 -31.56 -4.06 -20.46
CA GLU A 173 -32.16 -4.53 -19.22
C GLU A 173 -33.02 -3.44 -18.60
N LYS A 174 -34.20 -3.82 -18.06
CA LYS A 174 -35.14 -2.86 -17.41
C LYS A 174 -34.71 -2.53 -15.98
N GLU A 175 -34.12 -3.48 -15.28
CA GLU A 175 -33.71 -3.35 -13.88
C GLU A 175 -32.19 -3.47 -13.77
N PRO A 176 -31.57 -2.81 -12.78
CA PRO A 176 -30.15 -2.98 -12.50
C PRO A 176 -29.82 -4.43 -12.14
N LEU A 177 -28.76 -4.96 -12.72
CA LEU A 177 -28.24 -6.28 -12.44
C LEU A 177 -27.31 -6.25 -11.23
N ALA A 178 -27.46 -7.21 -10.31
CA ALA A 178 -26.59 -7.36 -9.16
C ALA A 178 -25.61 -8.52 -9.37
N PHE A 179 -24.34 -8.27 -9.12
CA PHE A 179 -23.29 -9.27 -9.19
C PHE A 179 -22.55 -9.33 -7.85
N ARG A 180 -22.23 -10.53 -7.39
CA ARG A 180 -21.33 -10.77 -6.27
C ARG A 180 -20.06 -11.39 -6.81
N ILE A 181 -18.96 -10.66 -6.73
CA ILE A 181 -17.69 -11.01 -7.33
C ILE A 181 -16.71 -11.35 -6.22
N LEU A 182 -16.06 -12.49 -6.29
CA LEU A 182 -14.94 -12.81 -5.39
C LEU A 182 -13.68 -12.21 -5.99
N ARG A 183 -13.00 -11.37 -5.22
CA ARG A 183 -11.71 -10.79 -5.63
C ARG A 183 -10.70 -11.91 -5.81
N ASP A 184 -9.93 -11.83 -6.88
CA ASP A 184 -8.89 -12.80 -7.18
C ASP A 184 -7.64 -12.09 -7.71
N LYS A 185 -6.56 -12.86 -7.88
CA LYS A 185 -5.31 -12.39 -8.45
C LYS A 185 -5.49 -12.10 -9.94
N ILE A 186 -5.27 -10.87 -10.30
CA ILE A 186 -5.36 -10.38 -11.68
C ILE A 186 -3.94 -10.19 -12.20
N PRO A 187 -3.52 -10.93 -13.23
CA PRO A 187 -2.18 -10.78 -13.80
C PRO A 187 -2.03 -9.42 -14.48
N LEU A 188 -0.89 -8.82 -14.26
CA LEU A 188 -0.46 -7.59 -14.91
C LEU A 188 0.62 -7.92 -15.94
N ASN A 189 0.21 -8.26 -17.15
CA ASN A 189 1.15 -8.57 -18.20
C ASN A 189 2.12 -7.41 -18.44
N THR A 190 3.38 -7.73 -18.62
CA THR A 190 4.44 -6.77 -18.93
C THR A 190 4.62 -6.63 -20.43
N ILE A 191 4.20 -7.63 -21.19
CA ILE A 191 4.23 -7.67 -22.65
C ILE A 191 2.81 -7.62 -23.21
N ASP A 192 2.50 -6.58 -23.99
CA ASP A 192 1.19 -6.38 -24.61
C ASP A 192 1.06 -7.07 -25.95
N ALA A 193 2.15 -7.13 -26.70
CA ALA A 193 2.14 -7.66 -28.04
C ALA A 193 3.48 -8.31 -28.40
N ALA A 194 3.41 -9.48 -29.04
CA ALA A 194 4.54 -10.15 -29.62
C ALA A 194 4.10 -10.78 -30.94
N TYR A 195 4.69 -10.37 -32.05
CA TYR A 195 4.37 -10.91 -33.38
C TYR A 195 5.52 -10.73 -34.39
N ARG A 196 5.48 -11.48 -35.47
CA ARG A 196 6.45 -11.35 -36.56
C ARG A 196 5.93 -10.40 -37.64
N ILE A 197 6.84 -9.56 -38.12
CA ILE A 197 6.61 -8.68 -39.28
C ILE A 197 7.41 -9.26 -40.45
N GLY A 198 6.72 -9.91 -41.37
CA GLY A 198 7.39 -10.67 -42.44
C GLY A 198 8.18 -11.86 -41.88
N ASP A 199 9.26 -12.25 -42.58
CA ASP A 199 9.97 -13.49 -42.29
C ASP A 199 11.17 -13.32 -41.35
N SER A 200 11.63 -12.08 -41.17
CA SER A 200 12.91 -11.82 -40.50
C SER A 200 12.86 -10.83 -39.32
N VAL A 201 11.72 -10.20 -39.06
CA VAL A 201 11.62 -9.18 -37.99
C VAL A 201 10.60 -9.63 -36.96
N GLY A 202 11.01 -9.69 -35.70
CA GLY A 202 10.12 -9.86 -34.54
C GLY A 202 9.82 -8.51 -33.87
N TYR A 203 8.58 -8.29 -33.45
CA TYR A 203 8.17 -7.13 -32.68
C TYR A 203 7.67 -7.59 -31.30
N ILE A 204 8.22 -7.01 -30.24
CA ILE A 204 7.76 -7.24 -28.86
C ILE A 204 7.56 -5.88 -28.22
N LYS A 205 6.35 -5.64 -27.70
CA LYS A 205 6.02 -4.42 -26.96
C LYS A 205 6.00 -4.68 -25.47
N VAL A 206 7.00 -4.15 -24.77
CA VAL A 206 7.09 -4.18 -23.31
C VAL A 206 6.53 -2.87 -22.77
N ASN A 207 5.48 -2.94 -21.95
CA ASN A 207 4.83 -1.77 -21.33
C ASN A 207 5.44 -1.38 -19.99
N ARG A 208 5.93 -2.37 -19.26
CA ARG A 208 6.52 -2.19 -17.94
C ARG A 208 7.58 -3.25 -17.70
N PHE A 209 8.41 -3.02 -16.70
CA PHE A 209 9.36 -4.00 -16.21
C PHE A 209 8.95 -4.46 -14.81
N GLY A 210 8.85 -5.75 -14.61
CA GLY A 210 8.48 -6.40 -13.35
C GLY A 210 9.15 -7.76 -13.22
N ARG A 211 8.77 -8.50 -12.21
CA ARG A 211 9.36 -9.82 -11.91
C ARG A 211 9.07 -10.85 -13.01
N THR A 212 7.93 -10.72 -13.68
CA THR A 212 7.46 -11.62 -14.74
C THR A 212 8.00 -11.29 -16.12
N THR A 213 8.60 -10.11 -16.33
CA THR A 213 9.00 -9.61 -17.66
C THR A 213 9.95 -10.57 -18.39
N MET A 214 10.92 -11.14 -17.70
CA MET A 214 11.89 -12.05 -18.33
C MET A 214 11.23 -13.36 -18.79
N GLU A 215 10.32 -13.89 -18.01
CA GLU A 215 9.56 -15.09 -18.34
C GLU A 215 8.61 -14.84 -19.51
N GLU A 216 7.84 -13.75 -19.46
CA GLU A 216 6.96 -13.33 -20.54
C GLU A 216 7.74 -13.07 -21.84
N PHE A 217 8.94 -12.45 -21.75
CA PHE A 217 9.81 -12.21 -22.90
C PHE A 217 10.29 -13.52 -23.52
N ARG A 218 10.71 -14.49 -22.71
CA ARG A 218 11.12 -15.81 -23.21
C ARG A 218 9.99 -16.54 -23.90
N ASN A 219 8.76 -16.44 -23.38
CA ASN A 219 7.57 -17.06 -23.97
C ASN A 219 7.11 -16.33 -25.23
N ALA A 220 7.38 -15.03 -25.34
CA ALA A 220 7.07 -14.22 -26.51
C ALA A 220 8.08 -14.37 -27.65
N TYR A 221 9.30 -14.81 -27.33
CA TYR A 221 10.35 -15.04 -28.33
C TYR A 221 10.21 -16.46 -28.90
N PRO A 222 9.98 -16.60 -30.22
CA PRO A 222 9.78 -17.90 -30.85
C PRO A 222 11.05 -18.76 -30.93
#